data_a39a1e09e06c48492494c3912766f0e5
#
_entry.id   a39a1e09e06c48492494c3912766f0e5
#
_cell.length_a   1.000
_cell.length_b   1.000
_cell.length_c   1.000
_cell.angle_alpha   90.00
_cell.angle_beta   90.00
_cell.angle_gamma   90.00
#
_symmetry.space_group_name_H-M   'P 1'
#
loop_
_entity.id
_entity.type
_entity.pdbx_description
1 polymer ?
#
loop_
_entity_poly.entity_id
_entity_poly.type
_entity_poly.pdbx_seq_one_letter_code
_entity_poly.pdbx_strand_id
1 'polypeptide(L)'
;MLIGGKEFDTANHCYVMGILNVTPDSFSDGGKWNDVDRALAHVEQMLNDGMDILDIGGESTRPGYTLISDEEEIGRVVPVIEAVKKRFDVPISLDTYKAGVARAGIASGIDLINDIWGLKYPNEDKNDTMAKVIADSKLPCCLMHNRPSAEYSDFYSEYMQDMKSIVDIAHKAGIDKDKIILDPGVGFAKSYENNLECIKRLDSLHEFGCPILLGTSRKSVVGLTLDLPSNERVEGTLATTVVGVMKGAAFVRVHDIKENVRAIKMTEAIMNV
;
A
#
# COMPACT_ATOMS: atom_id res chain seq x y z
N MET A 1 8.96 -13.76 3.58
CA MET A 1 7.76 -13.71 2.69
C MET A 1 8.21 -13.72 1.25
N LEU A 2 7.56 -14.48 0.37
CA LEU A 2 7.90 -14.54 -1.06
C LEU A 2 6.95 -13.63 -1.86
N ILE A 3 7.49 -12.66 -2.63
CA ILE A 3 6.73 -11.74 -3.50
C ILE A 3 7.45 -11.65 -4.84
N GLY A 4 6.78 -11.99 -5.94
CA GLY A 4 7.38 -11.92 -7.28
C GLY A 4 8.67 -12.73 -7.47
N GLY A 5 8.77 -13.87 -6.79
CA GLY A 5 9.98 -14.71 -6.81
C GLY A 5 11.13 -14.23 -5.94
N LYS A 6 11.02 -13.09 -5.26
CA LYS A 6 12.02 -12.53 -4.33
C LYS A 6 11.64 -12.83 -2.88
N GLU A 7 12.62 -13.19 -2.06
CA GLU A 7 12.43 -13.39 -0.63
C GLU A 7 12.62 -12.09 0.14
N PHE A 8 11.66 -11.78 1.02
CA PHE A 8 11.67 -10.62 1.90
C PHE A 8 11.79 -11.09 3.36
N ASP A 9 12.85 -10.69 4.05
CA ASP A 9 13.03 -10.91 5.49
C ASP A 9 12.23 -9.89 6.29
N THR A 10 10.95 -10.15 6.40
CA THR A 10 9.99 -9.23 7.04
C THR A 10 10.12 -9.14 8.55
N ALA A 11 11.01 -9.93 9.16
CA ALA A 11 11.29 -9.89 10.59
C ALA A 11 12.45 -8.95 10.95
N ASN A 12 13.44 -8.79 10.06
CA ASN A 12 14.69 -8.11 10.38
C ASN A 12 15.00 -6.92 9.46
N HIS A 13 14.20 -6.69 8.42
CA HIS A 13 14.43 -5.60 7.46
C HIS A 13 13.14 -4.92 7.06
N CYS A 14 13.22 -3.59 6.82
CA CYS A 14 12.12 -2.78 6.31
C CYS A 14 12.38 -2.42 4.85
N TYR A 15 11.47 -2.84 3.97
CA TYR A 15 11.55 -2.66 2.53
C TYR A 15 10.75 -1.46 2.05
N VAL A 16 11.15 -0.89 0.92
CA VAL A 16 10.52 0.30 0.33
C VAL A 16 9.60 -0.07 -0.83
N MET A 17 8.30 0.19 -0.64
CA MET A 17 7.29 0.11 -1.68
C MET A 17 7.09 1.50 -2.29
N GLY A 18 7.45 1.65 -3.56
CA GLY A 18 7.36 2.91 -4.30
C GLY A 18 6.00 3.11 -4.96
N ILE A 19 5.43 4.29 -4.83
CA ILE A 19 4.09 4.62 -5.33
C ILE A 19 4.17 5.12 -6.78
N LEU A 20 3.43 4.46 -7.68
CA LEU A 20 3.20 4.91 -9.04
C LEU A 20 1.70 5.10 -9.31
N ASN A 21 1.23 6.34 -9.27
CA ASN A 21 -0.15 6.65 -9.64
C ASN A 21 -0.28 6.82 -11.15
N VAL A 22 -1.17 6.03 -11.77
CA VAL A 22 -1.47 6.06 -13.21
C VAL A 22 -2.82 6.76 -13.42
N THR A 23 -2.93 7.99 -12.91
CA THR A 23 -4.13 8.83 -13.05
C THR A 23 -3.90 9.92 -14.11
N PRO A 24 -4.97 10.43 -14.78
CA PRO A 24 -4.83 11.49 -15.78
C PRO A 24 -4.05 12.71 -15.30
N ASP A 25 -4.23 13.10 -14.02
CA ASP A 25 -3.53 14.23 -13.43
C ASP A 25 -2.04 13.99 -13.23
N SER A 26 -1.62 12.73 -13.16
CA SER A 26 -0.20 12.36 -12.99
C SER A 26 0.60 12.50 -14.30
N PHE A 27 -0.09 12.57 -15.47
CA PHE A 27 0.52 12.50 -16.80
C PHE A 27 -0.09 13.52 -17.78
N SER A 28 -0.57 14.67 -17.34
CA SER A 28 -1.48 15.60 -17.99
C SER A 28 -1.05 16.26 -19.32
N ASP A 29 0.15 15.99 -19.86
CA ASP A 29 0.68 16.75 -21.02
C ASP A 29 1.02 15.92 -22.27
N GLY A 30 0.56 14.67 -22.41
CA GLY A 30 0.89 13.86 -23.59
C GLY A 30 0.07 12.58 -23.75
N GLY A 31 -0.26 12.19 -24.95
CA GLY A 31 -1.11 11.03 -25.26
C GLY A 31 -0.63 9.69 -24.67
N LYS A 32 -1.50 8.66 -24.66
CA LYS A 32 -1.33 7.36 -23.94
C LYS A 32 0.04 6.69 -24.04
N TRP A 33 0.77 6.81 -25.13
CA TRP A 33 2.12 6.25 -25.30
C TRP A 33 3.17 7.04 -24.51
N ASN A 34 3.02 8.36 -24.44
CA ASN A 34 3.89 9.23 -23.66
C ASN A 34 3.77 8.96 -22.15
N ASP A 35 2.58 8.52 -21.69
CA ASP A 35 2.29 8.21 -20.30
C ASP A 35 3.00 6.93 -19.83
N VAL A 36 3.02 5.89 -20.68
CA VAL A 36 3.75 4.63 -20.37
C VAL A 36 5.27 4.88 -20.33
N ASP A 37 5.81 5.63 -21.28
CA ASP A 37 7.25 5.92 -21.31
C ASP A 37 7.70 6.76 -20.10
N ARG A 38 6.88 7.73 -19.67
CA ARG A 38 7.11 8.50 -18.46
C ARG A 38 7.04 7.63 -17.20
N ALA A 39 6.04 6.73 -17.14
CA ALA A 39 5.92 5.76 -16.06
C ALA A 39 7.18 4.87 -15.98
N LEU A 40 7.64 4.33 -17.10
CA LEU A 40 8.85 3.51 -17.17
C LEU A 40 10.11 4.28 -16.73
N ALA A 41 10.26 5.53 -17.16
CA ALA A 41 11.40 6.37 -16.73
C ALA A 41 11.35 6.65 -15.21
N HIS A 42 10.15 6.88 -14.66
CA HIS A 42 9.99 7.06 -13.22
C HIS A 42 10.26 5.78 -12.43
N VAL A 43 9.81 4.62 -12.93
CA VAL A 43 10.14 3.30 -12.34
C VAL A 43 11.65 3.06 -12.32
N GLU A 44 12.34 3.36 -13.43
CA GLU A 44 13.80 3.24 -13.50
C GLU A 44 14.51 4.13 -12.46
N GLN A 45 14.02 5.37 -12.27
CA GLN A 45 14.53 6.26 -11.23
C GLN A 45 14.29 5.69 -9.82
N MET A 46 13.07 5.20 -9.53
CA MET A 46 12.74 4.60 -8.23
C MET A 46 13.60 3.37 -7.93
N LEU A 47 13.88 2.52 -8.94
CA LEU A 47 14.79 1.38 -8.81
C LEU A 47 16.22 1.81 -8.51
N ASN A 48 16.73 2.83 -9.20
CA ASN A 48 18.05 3.40 -8.94
C ASN A 48 18.16 4.04 -7.55
N ASP A 49 17.05 4.55 -7.01
CA ASP A 49 16.95 5.11 -5.67
C ASP A 49 16.80 4.04 -4.57
N GLY A 50 16.59 2.76 -4.95
CA GLY A 50 16.57 1.62 -4.05
C GLY A 50 15.17 1.13 -3.67
N MET A 51 14.17 1.29 -4.54
CA MET A 51 12.84 0.69 -4.39
C MET A 51 12.90 -0.85 -4.47
N ASP A 52 12.16 -1.52 -3.60
CA ASP A 52 12.06 -3.00 -3.56
C ASP A 52 10.82 -3.54 -4.25
N ILE A 53 9.68 -2.84 -4.13
CA ILE A 53 8.38 -3.21 -4.70
C ILE A 53 7.77 -1.98 -5.35
N LEU A 54 7.22 -2.13 -6.56
CA LEU A 54 6.48 -1.09 -7.24
C LEU A 54 4.99 -1.25 -6.95
N ASP A 55 4.32 -0.21 -6.43
CA ASP A 55 2.87 -0.22 -6.19
C ASP A 55 2.16 0.68 -7.21
N ILE A 56 1.33 0.06 -8.06
CA ILE A 56 0.63 0.74 -9.17
C ILE A 56 -0.83 0.95 -8.80
N GLY A 57 -1.31 2.20 -8.84
CA GLY A 57 -2.70 2.56 -8.62
C GLY A 57 -3.31 3.31 -9.80
N GLY A 58 -4.50 2.88 -10.27
CA GLY A 58 -5.23 3.49 -11.39
C GLY A 58 -6.32 4.47 -10.96
N GLU A 59 -6.76 4.39 -9.72
CA GLU A 59 -7.77 5.26 -9.12
C GLU A 59 -7.16 6.08 -7.99
N SER A 60 -7.52 7.37 -7.91
CA SER A 60 -7.13 8.17 -6.75
C SER A 60 -7.99 7.81 -5.56
N THR A 61 -7.37 7.50 -4.43
CA THR A 61 -8.06 7.18 -3.17
C THR A 61 -8.00 8.33 -2.16
N ARG A 62 -7.66 9.56 -2.63
CA ARG A 62 -7.64 10.77 -1.80
C ARG A 62 -9.07 11.21 -1.45
N PRO A 63 -9.30 11.84 -0.28
CA PRO A 63 -10.62 12.37 0.06
C PRO A 63 -11.21 13.24 -1.06
N GLY A 64 -12.48 12.94 -1.45
CA GLY A 64 -13.16 13.67 -2.53
C GLY A 64 -12.84 13.15 -3.95
N TYR A 65 -12.20 12.00 -4.10
CA TYR A 65 -11.96 11.38 -5.41
C TYR A 65 -13.28 10.97 -6.10
N THR A 66 -13.23 10.88 -7.42
CA THR A 66 -14.34 10.36 -8.24
C THR A 66 -14.10 8.88 -8.49
N LEU A 67 -15.09 8.06 -8.17
CA LEU A 67 -15.09 6.65 -8.53
C LEU A 67 -15.06 6.48 -10.04
N ILE A 68 -14.21 5.60 -10.54
CA ILE A 68 -14.15 5.21 -11.94
C ILE A 68 -14.63 3.77 -12.11
N SER A 69 -15.02 3.39 -13.34
CA SER A 69 -15.39 2.00 -13.61
C SER A 69 -14.18 1.06 -13.58
N ASP A 70 -14.46 -0.24 -13.45
CA ASP A 70 -13.41 -1.27 -13.53
C ASP A 70 -12.69 -1.20 -14.89
N GLU A 71 -13.44 -1.03 -15.99
CA GLU A 71 -12.89 -0.95 -17.35
C GLU A 71 -11.94 0.24 -17.50
N GLU A 72 -12.27 1.38 -16.90
CA GLU A 72 -11.42 2.55 -16.93
C GLU A 72 -10.14 2.33 -16.14
N GLU A 73 -10.24 1.77 -14.93
CA GLU A 73 -9.08 1.46 -14.09
C GLU A 73 -8.18 0.42 -14.75
N ILE A 74 -8.75 -0.67 -15.30
CA ILE A 74 -8.03 -1.69 -16.07
C ILE A 74 -7.29 -1.05 -17.24
N GLY A 75 -7.97 -0.18 -17.99
CA GLY A 75 -7.39 0.53 -19.14
C GLY A 75 -6.20 1.43 -18.77
N ARG A 76 -6.10 1.87 -17.51
CA ARG A 76 -4.98 2.66 -16.98
C ARG A 76 -3.82 1.77 -16.52
N VAL A 77 -4.11 0.74 -15.71
CA VAL A 77 -3.06 -0.01 -15.01
C VAL A 77 -2.43 -1.12 -15.87
N VAL A 78 -3.22 -1.86 -16.64
CA VAL A 78 -2.74 -3.02 -17.39
C VAL A 78 -1.60 -2.68 -18.37
N PRO A 79 -1.70 -1.64 -19.22
CA PRO A 79 -0.60 -1.29 -20.13
C PRO A 79 0.71 -0.97 -19.41
N VAL A 80 0.63 -0.35 -18.23
CA VAL A 80 1.81 0.00 -17.42
C VAL A 80 2.39 -1.25 -16.76
N ILE A 81 1.55 -2.14 -16.19
CA ILE A 81 2.00 -3.41 -15.60
C ILE A 81 2.76 -4.23 -16.63
N GLU A 82 2.19 -4.44 -17.83
CA GLU A 82 2.82 -5.22 -18.91
C GLU A 82 4.14 -4.60 -19.37
N ALA A 83 4.19 -3.27 -19.50
CA ALA A 83 5.41 -2.57 -19.90
C ALA A 83 6.52 -2.68 -18.84
N VAL A 84 6.16 -2.55 -17.55
CA VAL A 84 7.11 -2.71 -16.42
C VAL A 84 7.63 -4.14 -16.36
N LYS A 85 6.74 -5.15 -16.42
CA LYS A 85 7.15 -6.59 -16.40
C LYS A 85 8.07 -6.96 -17.55
N LYS A 86 7.90 -6.34 -18.70
CA LYS A 86 8.76 -6.58 -19.86
C LYS A 86 10.17 -5.99 -19.70
N ARG A 87 10.30 -4.89 -18.95
CA ARG A 87 11.55 -4.11 -18.88
C ARG A 87 12.34 -4.30 -17.60
N PHE A 88 11.67 -4.53 -16.47
CA PHE A 88 12.29 -4.55 -15.15
C PHE A 88 11.98 -5.84 -14.38
N ASP A 89 12.96 -6.32 -13.64
CA ASP A 89 12.81 -7.41 -12.66
C ASP A 89 12.48 -6.80 -11.29
N VAL A 90 11.23 -6.37 -11.11
CA VAL A 90 10.72 -5.82 -9.85
C VAL A 90 9.35 -6.43 -9.53
N PRO A 91 9.09 -6.82 -8.27
CA PRO A 91 7.76 -7.20 -7.85
C PRO A 91 6.78 -6.05 -8.01
N ILE A 92 5.58 -6.34 -8.56
CA ILE A 92 4.51 -5.36 -8.78
C ILE A 92 3.37 -5.64 -7.81
N SER A 93 3.03 -4.63 -7.02
CA SER A 93 1.79 -4.52 -6.25
C SER A 93 0.75 -3.75 -7.05
N LEU A 94 -0.50 -4.17 -7.00
CA LEU A 94 -1.64 -3.44 -7.57
C LEU A 94 -2.51 -2.88 -6.45
N ASP A 95 -2.56 -1.55 -6.35
CA ASP A 95 -3.42 -0.81 -5.42
C ASP A 95 -4.84 -0.74 -6.01
N THR A 96 -5.68 -1.68 -5.60
CA THR A 96 -7.09 -1.74 -5.98
C THR A 96 -7.92 -2.52 -4.96
N TYR A 97 -9.16 -2.11 -4.79
CA TYR A 97 -10.16 -2.80 -3.98
C TYR A 97 -11.27 -3.46 -4.84
N LYS A 98 -11.13 -3.41 -6.16
CA LYS A 98 -12.10 -3.94 -7.12
C LYS A 98 -11.66 -5.32 -7.61
N ALA A 99 -12.50 -6.33 -7.39
CA ALA A 99 -12.21 -7.71 -7.76
C ALA A 99 -11.93 -7.88 -9.26
N GLY A 100 -12.69 -7.18 -10.13
CA GLY A 100 -12.49 -7.19 -11.58
C GLY A 100 -11.13 -6.65 -12.01
N VAL A 101 -10.70 -5.54 -11.40
CA VAL A 101 -9.39 -4.93 -11.66
C VAL A 101 -8.26 -5.83 -11.16
N ALA A 102 -8.41 -6.43 -9.97
CA ALA A 102 -7.44 -7.38 -9.43
C ALA A 102 -7.24 -8.59 -10.36
N ARG A 103 -8.33 -9.17 -10.94
CA ARG A 103 -8.23 -10.26 -11.93
C ARG A 103 -7.44 -9.84 -13.17
N ALA A 104 -7.71 -8.66 -13.71
CA ALA A 104 -6.99 -8.16 -14.86
C ALA A 104 -5.50 -7.95 -14.54
N GLY A 105 -5.20 -7.41 -13.35
CA GLY A 105 -3.84 -7.27 -12.86
C GLY A 105 -3.11 -8.61 -12.73
N ILE A 106 -3.76 -9.63 -12.15
CA ILE A 106 -3.22 -11.00 -12.05
C ILE A 106 -2.90 -11.57 -13.43
N ALA A 107 -3.81 -11.42 -14.38
CA ALA A 107 -3.60 -11.86 -15.76
C ALA A 107 -2.43 -11.13 -16.44
N SER A 108 -2.14 -9.89 -16.03
CA SER A 108 -1.02 -9.08 -16.53
C SER A 108 0.29 -9.30 -15.74
N GLY A 109 0.26 -10.15 -14.69
CA GLY A 109 1.46 -10.61 -13.99
C GLY A 109 1.87 -9.80 -12.77
N ILE A 110 0.93 -9.21 -12.02
CA ILE A 110 1.22 -8.64 -10.70
C ILE A 110 1.66 -9.72 -9.70
N ASP A 111 2.32 -9.30 -8.65
CA ASP A 111 2.91 -10.18 -7.64
C ASP A 111 2.29 -10.00 -6.25
N LEU A 112 1.53 -8.92 -6.03
CA LEU A 112 0.85 -8.58 -4.77
C LEU A 112 -0.43 -7.78 -5.05
N ILE A 113 -1.45 -7.96 -4.23
CA ILE A 113 -2.68 -7.14 -4.25
C ILE A 113 -2.69 -6.27 -2.99
N ASN A 114 -2.81 -4.96 -3.17
CA ASN A 114 -2.90 -3.97 -2.09
C ASN A 114 -4.34 -3.46 -2.01
N ASP A 115 -5.11 -3.98 -1.04
CA ASP A 115 -6.53 -3.69 -0.87
C ASP A 115 -6.76 -2.71 0.29
N ILE A 116 -7.09 -1.47 -0.07
CA ILE A 116 -7.35 -0.38 0.89
C ILE A 116 -8.67 -0.54 1.67
N TRP A 117 -9.47 -1.54 1.38
CA TRP A 117 -10.70 -1.87 2.12
C TRP A 117 -10.56 -3.13 2.98
N GLY A 118 -9.43 -3.84 2.90
CA GLY A 118 -9.17 -5.02 3.71
C GLY A 118 -10.28 -6.06 3.60
N LEU A 119 -10.70 -6.37 2.39
CA LEU A 119 -11.78 -7.33 2.08
C LEU A 119 -13.17 -6.90 2.54
N LYS A 120 -13.37 -5.63 2.89
CA LYS A 120 -14.62 -5.09 3.45
C LYS A 120 -15.24 -3.99 2.59
N TYR A 121 -14.96 -3.97 1.29
CA TYR A 121 -15.56 -2.94 0.41
C TYR A 121 -17.09 -3.04 0.43
N PRO A 122 -17.81 -1.94 0.78
CA PRO A 122 -19.26 -2.01 1.04
C PRO A 122 -20.11 -2.35 -0.17
N ASN A 123 -19.65 -2.04 -1.37
CA ASN A 123 -20.37 -2.24 -2.63
C ASN A 123 -19.82 -3.40 -3.45
N GLU A 124 -19.12 -4.34 -2.81
CA GLU A 124 -18.55 -5.51 -3.47
C GLU A 124 -19.66 -6.47 -3.95
N ASP A 125 -19.47 -7.05 -5.14
CA ASP A 125 -20.34 -8.15 -5.60
C ASP A 125 -20.10 -9.39 -4.73
N LYS A 126 -21.16 -9.85 -4.05
CA LYS A 126 -21.11 -11.02 -3.15
C LYS A 126 -20.74 -12.33 -3.86
N ASN A 127 -20.91 -12.40 -5.17
CA ASN A 127 -20.55 -13.57 -5.96
C ASN A 127 -19.12 -13.54 -6.47
N ASP A 128 -18.49 -12.37 -6.48
CA ASP A 128 -17.13 -12.14 -6.98
C ASP A 128 -16.35 -11.22 -6.05
N THR A 129 -16.00 -11.73 -4.87
CA THR A 129 -15.35 -10.94 -3.82
C THR A 129 -13.84 -10.86 -3.99
N MET A 130 -13.22 -9.76 -3.52
CA MET A 130 -11.77 -9.60 -3.47
C MET A 130 -11.12 -10.75 -2.69
N ALA A 131 -11.73 -11.17 -1.58
CA ALA A 131 -11.23 -12.28 -0.78
C ALA A 131 -11.11 -13.59 -1.60
N LYS A 132 -12.10 -13.87 -2.48
CA LYS A 132 -12.06 -15.03 -3.37
C LYS A 132 -10.98 -14.88 -4.45
N VAL A 133 -10.85 -13.68 -5.05
CA VAL A 133 -9.81 -13.41 -6.07
C VAL A 133 -8.42 -13.65 -5.49
N ILE A 134 -8.15 -13.13 -4.29
CA ILE A 134 -6.85 -13.31 -3.63
C ILE A 134 -6.61 -14.78 -3.31
N ALA A 135 -7.59 -15.47 -2.71
CA ALA A 135 -7.46 -16.90 -2.36
C ALA A 135 -7.20 -17.78 -3.59
N ASP A 136 -7.94 -17.57 -4.69
CA ASP A 136 -7.78 -18.32 -5.94
C ASP A 136 -6.41 -18.05 -6.61
N SER A 137 -5.92 -16.82 -6.57
CA SER A 137 -4.63 -16.43 -7.15
C SER A 137 -3.42 -16.95 -6.39
N LYS A 138 -3.57 -17.18 -5.08
CA LYS A 138 -2.50 -17.50 -4.14
C LYS A 138 -1.39 -16.44 -4.06
N LEU A 139 -1.63 -15.23 -4.53
CA LEU A 139 -0.71 -14.11 -4.36
C LEU A 139 -0.71 -13.60 -2.92
N PRO A 140 0.38 -12.99 -2.46
CA PRO A 140 0.38 -12.17 -1.25
C PRO A 140 -0.58 -10.99 -1.38
N CYS A 141 -1.10 -10.50 -0.26
CA CYS A 141 -1.95 -9.32 -0.20
C CYS A 141 -1.59 -8.41 0.97
N CYS A 142 -1.76 -7.11 0.77
CA CYS A 142 -1.78 -6.11 1.82
C CYS A 142 -3.24 -5.74 2.09
N LEU A 143 -3.66 -5.90 3.34
CA LEU A 143 -5.04 -5.66 3.77
C LEU A 143 -5.07 -4.49 4.74
N MET A 144 -5.71 -3.39 4.32
CA MET A 144 -5.69 -2.14 5.07
C MET A 144 -6.96 -1.95 5.89
N HIS A 145 -6.80 -1.37 7.09
CA HIS A 145 -7.92 -0.91 7.88
C HIS A 145 -8.59 0.31 7.25
N ASN A 146 -9.88 0.16 6.93
CA ASN A 146 -10.74 1.24 6.46
C ASN A 146 -12.17 1.05 6.97
N ARG A 147 -12.94 2.14 7.01
CA ARG A 147 -14.37 2.20 7.34
C ARG A 147 -15.10 3.19 6.44
N PRO A 148 -16.44 3.09 6.29
CA PRO A 148 -17.24 4.09 5.59
C PRO A 148 -17.26 5.46 6.30
N SER A 149 -17.09 5.49 7.63
CA SER A 149 -17.04 6.73 8.43
C SER A 149 -15.93 6.67 9.49
N ALA A 150 -15.51 7.87 9.96
CA ALA A 150 -14.51 8.02 11.02
C ALA A 150 -15.13 8.06 12.43
N GLU A 151 -16.28 7.42 12.61
CA GLU A 151 -17.00 7.40 13.89
C GLU A 151 -16.57 6.19 14.72
N TYR A 152 -16.13 6.44 15.96
CA TYR A 152 -15.70 5.44 16.93
C TYR A 152 -16.22 5.83 18.31
N SER A 153 -16.70 4.86 19.08
CA SER A 153 -17.02 5.03 20.52
C SER A 153 -15.74 4.88 21.35
N ASP A 154 -14.91 3.87 21.04
CA ASP A 154 -13.55 3.67 21.52
C ASP A 154 -12.67 3.30 20.32
N PHE A 155 -11.91 4.26 19.85
CA PHE A 155 -11.13 4.10 18.63
C PHE A 155 -10.23 2.86 18.68
N TYR A 156 -9.40 2.74 19.71
CA TYR A 156 -8.38 1.69 19.72
C TYR A 156 -8.97 0.28 19.80
N SER A 157 -9.97 0.10 20.67
CA SER A 157 -10.65 -1.18 20.81
C SER A 157 -11.34 -1.61 19.52
N GLU A 158 -12.09 -0.69 18.90
CA GLU A 158 -12.80 -0.97 17.65
C GLU A 158 -11.84 -1.17 16.47
N TYR A 159 -10.76 -0.38 16.40
CA TYR A 159 -9.72 -0.54 15.40
C TYR A 159 -9.09 -1.95 15.44
N MET A 160 -8.74 -2.44 16.63
CA MET A 160 -8.18 -3.79 16.79
C MET A 160 -9.19 -4.89 16.48
N GLN A 161 -10.47 -4.68 16.80
CA GLN A 161 -11.56 -5.58 16.39
C GLN A 161 -11.74 -5.62 14.86
N ASP A 162 -11.63 -4.47 14.19
CA ASP A 162 -11.68 -4.42 12.73
C ASP A 162 -10.51 -5.13 12.08
N MET A 163 -9.29 -4.93 12.58
CA MET A 163 -8.09 -5.64 12.11
C MET A 163 -8.25 -7.15 12.29
N LYS A 164 -8.76 -7.58 13.44
CA LYS A 164 -9.08 -9.00 13.66
C LYS A 164 -10.12 -9.51 12.66
N SER A 165 -11.17 -8.73 12.39
CA SER A 165 -12.21 -9.10 11.41
C SER A 165 -11.62 -9.26 10.00
N ILE A 166 -10.71 -8.39 9.57
CA ILE A 166 -10.00 -8.48 8.28
C ILE A 166 -9.23 -9.81 8.20
N VAL A 167 -8.45 -10.14 9.21
CA VAL A 167 -7.69 -11.40 9.27
C VAL A 167 -8.63 -12.61 9.28
N ASP A 168 -9.73 -12.55 10.03
CA ASP A 168 -10.73 -13.63 10.09
C ASP A 168 -11.42 -13.86 8.72
N ILE A 169 -11.72 -12.77 7.97
CA ILE A 169 -12.26 -12.85 6.60
C ILE A 169 -11.26 -13.51 5.67
N ALA A 170 -10.01 -13.08 5.70
CA ALA A 170 -8.94 -13.64 4.88
C ALA A 170 -8.76 -15.15 5.12
N HIS A 171 -8.69 -15.57 6.38
CA HIS A 171 -8.56 -17.00 6.73
C HIS A 171 -9.78 -17.82 6.28
N LYS A 172 -11.00 -17.29 6.46
CA LYS A 172 -12.23 -17.97 6.00
C LYS A 172 -12.27 -18.14 4.50
N ALA A 173 -11.70 -17.21 3.74
CA ALA A 173 -11.59 -17.30 2.29
C ALA A 173 -10.50 -18.28 1.83
N GLY A 174 -9.63 -18.75 2.73
CA GLY A 174 -8.52 -19.66 2.41
C GLY A 174 -7.22 -18.94 2.03
N ILE A 175 -7.06 -17.68 2.42
CA ILE A 175 -5.79 -16.95 2.25
C ILE A 175 -4.84 -17.39 3.35
N ASP A 176 -3.65 -17.88 2.97
CA ASP A 176 -2.63 -18.32 3.91
C ASP A 176 -2.07 -17.14 4.72
N LYS A 177 -1.86 -17.35 6.02
CA LYS A 177 -1.39 -16.31 6.94
C LYS A 177 -0.05 -15.69 6.53
N ASP A 178 0.86 -16.47 6.00
CA ASP A 178 2.19 -16.07 5.54
C ASP A 178 2.16 -15.20 4.27
N LYS A 179 0.98 -15.02 3.68
CA LYS A 179 0.72 -14.16 2.51
C LYS A 179 0.03 -12.85 2.84
N ILE A 180 -0.31 -12.61 4.11
CA ILE A 180 -1.02 -11.41 4.55
C ILE A 180 -0.03 -10.40 5.09
N ILE A 181 -0.11 -9.16 4.59
CA ILE A 181 0.49 -7.96 5.13
C ILE A 181 -0.64 -7.09 5.68
N LEU A 182 -0.46 -6.46 6.85
CA LEU A 182 -1.45 -5.58 7.45
C LEU A 182 -1.02 -4.13 7.35
N ASP A 183 -1.95 -3.23 6.94
CA ASP A 183 -1.74 -1.78 6.94
C ASP A 183 -2.71 -1.12 7.94
N PRO A 184 -2.23 -0.28 8.87
CA PRO A 184 -3.05 0.44 9.86
C PRO A 184 -4.06 1.40 9.23
N GLY A 185 -3.93 1.75 7.94
CA GLY A 185 -4.82 2.67 7.23
C GLY A 185 -4.71 4.12 7.71
N VAL A 186 -3.51 4.61 7.97
CA VAL A 186 -3.29 6.03 8.31
C VAL A 186 -3.84 6.90 7.18
N GLY A 187 -4.68 7.90 7.53
CA GLY A 187 -5.32 8.80 6.57
C GLY A 187 -6.67 8.32 6.03
N PHE A 188 -7.18 7.16 6.49
CA PHE A 188 -8.47 6.60 6.07
C PHE A 188 -9.40 6.44 7.26
N ALA A 189 -10.62 7.02 7.18
CA ALA A 189 -11.67 6.95 8.20
C ALA A 189 -11.13 7.14 9.64
N LYS A 190 -10.30 8.13 9.85
CA LYS A 190 -9.66 8.43 11.15
C LYS A 190 -9.53 9.93 11.37
N SER A 191 -9.72 10.38 12.61
CA SER A 191 -9.37 11.75 13.02
C SER A 191 -7.84 11.94 12.98
N TYR A 192 -7.41 13.19 13.16
CA TYR A 192 -5.97 13.48 13.27
C TYR A 192 -5.31 12.70 14.43
N GLU A 193 -5.94 12.70 15.59
CA GLU A 193 -5.47 12.01 16.80
C GLU A 193 -5.43 10.49 16.60
N ASN A 194 -6.47 9.93 15.97
CA ASN A 194 -6.55 8.50 15.67
C ASN A 194 -5.43 8.06 14.70
N ASN A 195 -5.07 8.92 13.73
CA ASN A 195 -3.94 8.66 12.84
C ASN A 195 -2.61 8.63 13.60
N LEU A 196 -2.39 9.58 14.52
CA LEU A 196 -1.21 9.58 15.38
C LEU A 196 -1.18 8.38 16.31
N GLU A 197 -2.33 7.95 16.85
CA GLU A 197 -2.43 6.77 17.70
C GLU A 197 -2.10 5.49 16.93
N CYS A 198 -2.55 5.33 15.69
CA CYS A 198 -2.15 4.20 14.84
C CYS A 198 -0.63 4.11 14.66
N ILE A 199 0.05 5.23 14.40
CA ILE A 199 1.51 5.27 14.27
C ILE A 199 2.18 4.95 15.62
N LYS A 200 1.69 5.57 16.71
CA LYS A 200 2.20 5.35 18.07
C LYS A 200 2.10 3.90 18.52
N ARG A 201 1.04 3.20 18.15
CA ARG A 201 0.74 1.81 18.55
C ARG A 201 0.89 0.81 17.41
N LEU A 202 1.69 1.12 16.41
CA LEU A 202 1.87 0.27 15.22
C LEU A 202 2.27 -1.16 15.58
N ASP A 203 3.13 -1.31 16.59
CA ASP A 203 3.60 -2.57 17.12
C ASP A 203 2.48 -3.48 17.67
N SER A 204 1.31 -2.94 18.03
CA SER A 204 0.17 -3.77 18.45
C SER A 204 -0.33 -4.72 17.37
N LEU A 205 -0.12 -4.39 16.07
CA LEU A 205 -0.52 -5.26 14.97
C LEU A 205 0.28 -6.57 14.90
N HIS A 206 1.43 -6.66 15.58
CA HIS A 206 2.19 -7.91 15.66
C HIS A 206 1.42 -9.03 16.37
N GLU A 207 0.37 -8.73 17.14
CA GLU A 207 -0.49 -9.76 17.75
C GLU A 207 -1.15 -10.67 16.69
N PHE A 208 -1.37 -10.17 15.48
CA PHE A 208 -1.92 -10.96 14.37
C PHE A 208 -0.87 -11.85 13.70
N GLY A 209 0.43 -11.64 13.98
CA GLY A 209 1.55 -12.40 13.45
C GLY A 209 1.72 -12.28 11.94
N CYS A 210 1.34 -11.14 11.37
CA CYS A 210 1.53 -10.76 9.97
C CYS A 210 2.54 -9.61 9.89
N PRO A 211 3.34 -9.50 8.80
CA PRO A 211 4.13 -8.32 8.52
C PRO A 211 3.26 -7.06 8.44
N ILE A 212 3.86 -5.90 8.76
CA ILE A 212 3.17 -4.61 8.77
C ILE A 212 3.71 -3.74 7.64
N LEU A 213 2.80 -3.13 6.86
CA LEU A 213 3.09 -2.05 5.94
C LEU A 213 2.63 -0.73 6.55
N LEU A 214 3.48 0.31 6.50
CA LEU A 214 3.13 1.65 6.94
C LEU A 214 3.10 2.62 5.74
N GLY A 215 1.93 3.17 5.43
CA GLY A 215 1.72 4.15 4.38
C GLY A 215 1.37 5.54 4.93
N THR A 216 2.37 6.37 5.22
CA THR A 216 2.18 7.74 5.77
C THR A 216 2.67 8.84 4.84
N SER A 217 3.29 8.48 3.72
CA SER A 217 3.97 9.40 2.82
C SER A 217 3.08 10.53 2.33
N ARG A 218 3.47 11.76 2.65
CA ARG A 218 2.83 13.03 2.28
C ARG A 218 1.36 13.16 2.72
N LYS A 219 0.88 12.29 3.63
CA LYS A 219 -0.51 12.27 4.10
C LYS A 219 -0.87 13.50 4.95
N SER A 220 -2.17 13.72 5.12
CA SER A 220 -2.71 14.87 5.87
C SER A 220 -2.23 14.93 7.32
N VAL A 221 -2.03 13.79 7.99
CA VAL A 221 -1.49 13.75 9.35
C VAL A 221 -0.13 14.46 9.46
N VAL A 222 0.74 14.30 8.46
CA VAL A 222 2.04 15.02 8.40
C VAL A 222 1.80 16.52 8.13
N GLY A 223 0.93 16.83 7.17
CA GLY A 223 0.62 18.22 6.82
C GLY A 223 -0.01 19.00 7.94
N LEU A 224 -0.94 18.39 8.69
CA LEU A 224 -1.58 19.01 9.86
C LEU A 224 -0.61 19.22 11.03
N THR A 225 0.35 18.30 11.20
CA THR A 225 1.35 18.42 12.27
C THR A 225 2.34 19.54 11.99
N LEU A 226 2.78 19.69 10.73
CA LEU A 226 3.87 20.59 10.34
C LEU A 226 3.38 21.89 9.70
N ASP A 227 2.08 22.01 9.43
CA ASP A 227 1.48 23.11 8.67
C ASP A 227 2.13 23.28 7.28
N LEU A 228 2.27 22.15 6.54
CA LEU A 228 2.98 22.12 5.26
C LEU A 228 2.13 21.58 4.11
N PRO A 229 2.28 22.10 2.87
CA PRO A 229 1.66 21.55 1.67
C PRO A 229 2.25 20.17 1.34
N SER A 230 1.54 19.37 0.53
CA SER A 230 1.88 17.95 0.30
C SER A 230 3.28 17.70 -0.31
N ASN A 231 3.80 18.65 -1.07
CA ASN A 231 5.12 18.57 -1.70
C ASN A 231 6.29 18.90 -0.75
N GLU A 232 6.00 19.38 0.48
CA GLU A 232 7.00 19.77 1.47
C GLU A 232 6.93 18.89 2.74
N ARG A 233 6.46 17.63 2.63
CA ARG A 233 6.22 16.73 3.76
C ARG A 233 7.24 15.60 3.88
N VAL A 234 8.37 15.69 3.21
CA VAL A 234 9.36 14.62 3.20
C VAL A 234 9.93 14.35 4.59
N GLU A 235 10.33 15.39 5.32
CA GLU A 235 10.92 15.26 6.67
C GLU A 235 9.93 14.64 7.66
N GLY A 236 8.65 15.05 7.60
CA GLY A 236 7.61 14.46 8.43
C GLY A 236 7.31 13.00 8.03
N THR A 237 7.38 12.68 6.74
CA THR A 237 7.31 11.29 6.26
C THR A 237 8.46 10.47 6.84
N LEU A 238 9.71 10.98 6.78
CA LEU A 238 10.88 10.29 7.32
C LEU A 238 10.77 10.06 8.83
N ALA A 239 10.26 11.03 9.59
CA ALA A 239 10.01 10.85 11.02
C ALA A 239 9.05 9.68 11.28
N THR A 240 7.94 9.57 10.51
CA THR A 240 7.02 8.44 10.64
C THR A 240 7.62 7.12 10.16
N THR A 241 8.48 7.13 9.15
CA THR A 241 9.22 5.96 8.67
C THR A 241 10.16 5.43 9.76
N VAL A 242 10.96 6.31 10.38
CA VAL A 242 11.85 5.93 11.51
C VAL A 242 11.07 5.29 12.65
N VAL A 243 9.95 5.92 13.07
CA VAL A 243 9.07 5.35 14.10
C VAL A 243 8.52 4.00 13.66
N GLY A 244 8.10 3.86 12.39
CA GLY A 244 7.60 2.61 11.83
C GLY A 244 8.63 1.48 11.88
N VAL A 245 9.86 1.75 11.45
CA VAL A 245 10.98 0.77 11.50
C VAL A 245 11.26 0.35 12.95
N MET A 246 11.36 1.30 13.87
CA MET A 246 11.55 1.01 15.29
C MET A 246 10.43 0.18 15.92
N LYS A 247 9.24 0.20 15.32
CA LYS A 247 8.06 -0.58 15.72
C LYS A 247 7.85 -1.84 14.88
N GLY A 248 8.83 -2.22 14.06
CA GLY A 248 8.82 -3.46 13.30
C GLY A 248 7.97 -3.43 12.02
N ALA A 249 7.79 -2.27 11.40
CA ALA A 249 7.23 -2.22 10.05
C ALA A 249 8.16 -2.96 9.07
N ALA A 250 7.62 -3.94 8.36
CA ALA A 250 8.34 -4.69 7.33
C ALA A 250 8.37 -3.97 5.98
N PHE A 251 7.41 -3.08 5.75
CA PHE A 251 7.30 -2.30 4.52
C PHE A 251 6.90 -0.86 4.84
N VAL A 252 7.43 0.08 4.06
CA VAL A 252 6.93 1.46 4.00
C VAL A 252 6.52 1.79 2.57
N ARG A 253 5.32 2.39 2.40
CA ARG A 253 4.78 2.80 1.10
C ARG A 253 4.95 4.30 0.94
N VAL A 254 5.82 4.71 -0.01
CA VAL A 254 6.33 6.09 -0.07
C VAL A 254 6.49 6.62 -1.49
N HIS A 255 6.49 7.97 -1.62
CA HIS A 255 6.82 8.70 -2.85
C HIS A 255 8.33 9.01 -2.95
N ASP A 256 8.96 9.34 -1.82
CA ASP A 256 10.35 9.82 -1.75
C ASP A 256 11.28 8.64 -1.41
N ILE A 257 11.62 7.84 -2.44
CA ILE A 257 12.31 6.55 -2.29
C ILE A 257 13.67 6.71 -1.62
N LYS A 258 14.54 7.51 -2.21
CA LYS A 258 15.94 7.68 -1.81
C LYS A 258 16.10 8.12 -0.36
N GLU A 259 15.27 9.08 0.06
CA GLU A 259 15.27 9.62 1.41
C GLU A 259 14.84 8.55 2.43
N ASN A 260 13.78 7.79 2.10
CA ASN A 260 13.29 6.72 2.97
C ASN A 260 14.28 5.54 3.07
N VAL A 261 14.89 5.11 1.96
CA VAL A 261 15.95 4.09 1.97
C VAL A 261 17.10 4.48 2.92
N ARG A 262 17.51 5.75 2.90
CA ARG A 262 18.58 6.24 3.78
C ARG A 262 18.14 6.29 5.25
N ALA A 263 16.91 6.72 5.52
CA ALA A 263 16.35 6.75 6.86
C ALA A 263 16.24 5.34 7.45
N ILE A 264 15.74 4.36 6.67
CA ILE A 264 15.65 2.96 7.08
C ILE A 264 17.02 2.40 7.41
N LYS A 265 17.99 2.51 6.49
CA LYS A 265 19.36 2.02 6.69
C LYS A 265 20.01 2.59 7.96
N MET A 266 19.82 3.88 8.22
CA MET A 266 20.36 4.51 9.43
C MET A 266 19.67 4.01 10.69
N THR A 267 18.33 3.87 10.66
CA THR A 267 17.55 3.38 11.79
C THR A 267 17.93 1.93 12.14
N GLU A 268 18.00 1.05 11.13
CA GLU A 268 18.39 -0.35 11.32
C GLU A 268 19.83 -0.48 11.84
N ALA A 269 20.76 0.34 11.35
CA ALA A 269 22.12 0.38 11.87
C ALA A 269 22.17 0.74 13.35
N ILE A 270 21.32 1.66 13.83
CA ILE A 270 21.20 2.01 15.24
C ILE A 270 20.61 0.88 16.06
N MET A 271 19.59 0.19 15.53
CA MET A 271 18.88 -0.89 16.22
C MET A 271 19.71 -2.17 16.36
N ASN A 272 20.70 -2.36 15.52
CA ASN A 272 21.54 -3.58 15.43
C ASN A 272 22.88 -3.48 16.22
N VAL A 273 23.05 -2.43 17.04
CA VAL A 273 24.27 -2.26 17.88
C VAL A 273 24.21 -3.05 19.20
#